data_66df9067328c21e7e72cc1fa989f7571
#
_entry.id   66df9067328c21e7e72cc1fa989f7571
#
_cell.length_a   1.000
_cell.length_b   1.000
_cell.length_c   1.000
_cell.angle_alpha   90.00
_cell.angle_beta   90.00
_cell.angle_gamma   90.00
#
_symmetry.space_group_name_H-M   'P 1'
#
loop_
_entity.id
_entity.type
_entity.pdbx_description
1 polymer ?
#
loop_
_entity_poly.entity_id
_entity_poly.type
_entity_poly.pdbx_seq_one_letter_code
_entity_poly.pdbx_strand_id
1 'polypeptide(L)'
;MTFDAADSPTALPLAQVTPDRFDAGEATPAAVLSGEVPASQAAHPLSIFDMFRIGIGPSSSHTVGPMRAGLAFTGELASLLAGDEGDEAASTPQRSPEEGAESKAPCRIMIDLFGSLGATGRGHNTDRAVLLGLAGYSPESVEIDTVEGIFPTIAATGFLPTPCGQVPFDIARDIRFVPRTVLKYHVNALTITAWREADGHEKILEHTYYSVGGGFVMVQTNDDVDNPQVASLATGMSAATIDAPAPFLFTTSARLLHECKQSGLRISELVRRNEEAVRTAQEVDEYLDAIADTMFECVDAGTSASGILPGGLDVPRRAKALSTKLSERARTGCESLPGAPWASSPDDPMRAMDWVNLFALAVNEENAAGHRIVTAPTNGAAGVIPAVLGYLVSYCPEAGATIGAASAPALFDSPEAPLARVRFGSKGVEVLSDASDIRGEAWARRRKAVHDFLLAATAVGSLIKTNASIAGAEVGCQGEVGSAAAMAAAGLAEALGGTPEQVENAAEIAMEHSLGLTCDPIAGLVQIPCIERNAIAAVKAINAARMALWSDGRHTVSLDAVIETMRQTGNDMLSKYKETSAGGLAVNVVEC
;
A
#
# COMPACT_ATOMS: atom_id res chain seq x y z
N MET A 1 -15.29 46.40 -46.61
CA MET A 1 -13.97 46.49 -46.05
C MET A 1 -13.28 45.16 -46.28
N THR A 2 -12.45 45.14 -47.29
CA THR A 2 -11.65 44.00 -47.77
C THR A 2 -10.45 43.86 -46.85
N PHE A 3 -10.21 42.66 -46.28
CA PHE A 3 -8.97 42.31 -45.64
C PHE A 3 -8.05 41.61 -46.61
N ASP A 4 -6.88 42.21 -46.81
CA ASP A 4 -5.78 41.70 -47.63
C ASP A 4 -5.13 40.48 -46.97
N ALA A 5 -4.86 39.47 -47.77
CA ALA A 5 -4.07 38.32 -47.42
C ALA A 5 -2.60 38.58 -47.76
N ALA A 6 -1.73 38.72 -46.75
CA ALA A 6 -0.28 38.50 -46.86
C ALA A 6 0.35 38.54 -45.46
N ASP A 7 0.77 37.36 -44.95
CA ASP A 7 2.07 37.08 -44.36
C ASP A 7 2.03 35.68 -43.67
N SER A 8 2.43 34.68 -44.41
CA SER A 8 2.78 33.37 -43.84
C SER A 8 4.21 33.46 -43.29
N PRO A 9 4.47 33.13 -42.04
CA PRO A 9 5.84 32.97 -41.57
C PRO A 9 6.48 31.71 -42.13
N THR A 10 7.58 31.88 -42.81
CA THR A 10 8.49 30.87 -43.34
C THR A 10 8.84 29.81 -42.28
N ALA A 11 8.61 28.56 -42.64
CA ALA A 11 9.09 27.40 -41.91
C ALA A 11 10.62 27.44 -41.80
N LEU A 12 11.10 27.40 -40.55
CA LEU A 12 12.52 27.15 -40.25
C LEU A 12 12.86 25.70 -40.64
N PRO A 13 14.03 25.44 -41.27
CA PRO A 13 14.43 24.10 -41.62
C PRO A 13 14.73 23.28 -40.35
N LEU A 14 14.16 22.07 -40.29
CA LEU A 14 14.55 21.04 -39.34
C LEU A 14 16.04 20.79 -39.45
N ALA A 15 16.80 21.20 -38.44
CA ALA A 15 18.18 20.81 -38.30
C ALA A 15 18.24 19.29 -38.14
N GLN A 16 18.92 18.62 -39.07
CA GLN A 16 19.27 17.23 -38.93
C GLN A 16 20.23 17.10 -37.71
N VAL A 17 19.69 16.58 -36.62
CA VAL A 17 20.50 16.15 -35.47
C VAL A 17 21.13 14.83 -35.87
N THR A 18 22.41 14.85 -36.23
CA THR A 18 23.21 13.65 -36.32
C THR A 18 23.35 13.04 -34.95
N PRO A 19 23.10 11.73 -34.73
CA PRO A 19 23.33 11.11 -33.45
C PRO A 19 24.84 11.04 -33.19
N ASP A 20 25.31 11.83 -32.26
CA ASP A 20 26.63 11.65 -31.68
C ASP A 20 26.68 10.31 -30.94
N ARG A 21 27.72 9.56 -31.25
CA ARG A 21 28.02 8.24 -30.72
C ARG A 21 28.13 8.29 -29.21
N PHE A 22 27.17 7.71 -28.52
CA PHE A 22 27.39 7.23 -27.17
C PHE A 22 28.15 5.91 -27.28
N ASP A 23 29.37 5.92 -26.79
CA ASP A 23 30.17 4.73 -26.54
C ASP A 23 29.55 4.01 -25.34
N ALA A 24 28.53 3.20 -25.60
CA ALA A 24 27.95 2.28 -24.65
C ALA A 24 28.68 0.95 -24.81
N GLY A 25 29.50 0.61 -23.84
CA GLY A 25 30.01 -0.75 -23.70
C GLY A 25 28.86 -1.74 -23.73
N GLU A 26 28.84 -2.53 -24.76
CA GLU A 26 28.18 -3.80 -25.03
C GLU A 26 26.95 -4.22 -24.17
N ALA A 27 25.79 -3.80 -24.60
CA ALA A 27 24.59 -4.64 -24.62
C ALA A 27 23.76 -4.25 -25.85
N THR A 28 23.87 -5.05 -26.91
CA THR A 28 23.11 -4.84 -28.14
C THR A 28 21.61 -5.05 -27.91
N PRO A 29 20.73 -4.20 -28.50
CA PRO A 29 19.26 -4.36 -28.40
C PRO A 29 18.73 -5.70 -28.91
N ALA A 30 19.52 -6.45 -29.67
CA ALA A 30 19.14 -7.76 -30.18
C ALA A 30 19.14 -8.88 -29.11
N ALA A 31 19.84 -8.70 -27.99
CA ALA A 31 19.84 -9.69 -26.89
C ALA A 31 18.58 -9.65 -26.03
N VAL A 32 17.86 -8.53 -26.04
CA VAL A 32 16.59 -8.37 -25.30
C VAL A 32 15.42 -9.10 -26.00
N LEU A 33 15.55 -9.40 -27.29
CA LEU A 33 14.51 -10.08 -28.08
C LEU A 33 14.67 -11.61 -28.13
N SER A 34 15.76 -12.17 -27.63
CA SER A 34 16.02 -13.63 -27.72
C SER A 34 15.62 -14.45 -26.48
N GLY A 35 14.99 -13.86 -25.48
CA GLY A 35 14.18 -14.58 -24.48
C GLY A 35 14.89 -15.63 -23.59
N GLU A 36 16.21 -15.73 -23.63
CA GLU A 36 16.97 -16.64 -22.76
C GLU A 36 17.69 -15.86 -21.66
N VAL A 37 16.95 -15.51 -20.60
CA VAL A 37 17.55 -15.17 -19.31
C VAL A 37 17.96 -16.47 -18.65
N PRO A 38 19.24 -16.65 -18.24
CA PRO A 38 19.65 -17.86 -17.53
C PRO A 38 18.76 -18.07 -16.30
N ALA A 39 18.29 -19.29 -16.08
CA ALA A 39 17.38 -19.65 -14.97
C ALA A 39 17.91 -19.27 -13.58
N SER A 40 19.22 -19.02 -13.43
CA SER A 40 19.86 -18.58 -12.19
C SER A 40 19.66 -17.10 -11.83
N GLN A 41 19.02 -16.27 -12.69
CA GLN A 41 18.78 -14.85 -12.47
C GLN A 41 17.29 -14.48 -12.37
N ALA A 42 16.39 -15.44 -12.47
CA ALA A 42 14.97 -15.17 -12.32
C ALA A 42 14.64 -14.96 -10.83
N ALA A 43 14.45 -13.71 -10.42
CA ALA A 43 13.96 -13.41 -9.09
C ALA A 43 12.52 -13.93 -8.94
N HIS A 44 12.19 -14.42 -7.75
CA HIS A 44 10.84 -14.87 -7.42
C HIS A 44 9.87 -13.68 -7.43
N PRO A 45 8.72 -13.74 -8.11
CA PRO A 45 7.74 -12.68 -8.04
C PRO A 45 7.19 -12.51 -6.61
N LEU A 46 6.83 -11.28 -6.25
CA LEU A 46 6.22 -11.01 -4.95
C LEU A 46 4.85 -11.66 -4.84
N SER A 47 4.55 -12.14 -3.64
CA SER A 47 3.29 -12.81 -3.30
C SER A 47 2.14 -11.81 -3.13
N ILE A 48 0.90 -12.30 -3.25
CA ILE A 48 -0.31 -11.57 -2.84
C ILE A 48 -0.22 -11.15 -1.36
N PHE A 49 0.40 -11.97 -0.51
CA PHE A 49 0.63 -11.69 0.91
C PHE A 49 1.67 -10.57 1.15
N ASP A 50 2.45 -10.22 0.14
CA ASP A 50 3.38 -9.11 0.17
C ASP A 50 2.77 -7.82 -0.38
N MET A 51 1.96 -7.92 -1.44
CA MET A 51 1.43 -6.77 -2.16
C MET A 51 0.20 -6.15 -1.50
N PHE A 52 -0.62 -6.98 -0.84
CA PHE A 52 -1.81 -6.55 -0.12
C PHE A 52 -1.68 -6.94 1.36
N ARG A 53 -1.74 -5.96 2.25
CA ARG A 53 -1.59 -6.21 3.69
C ARG A 53 -2.60 -5.39 4.47
N ILE A 54 -3.31 -6.05 5.37
CA ILE A 54 -4.15 -5.36 6.33
C ILE A 54 -3.24 -4.58 7.28
N GLY A 55 -3.62 -3.35 7.62
CA GLY A 55 -2.83 -2.50 8.50
C GLY A 55 -3.61 -1.26 8.93
N ILE A 56 -2.88 -0.25 9.38
CA ILE A 56 -3.43 1.04 9.79
C ILE A 56 -2.79 2.19 9.01
N GLY A 57 -3.58 3.28 8.83
CA GLY A 57 -3.08 4.51 8.22
C GLY A 57 -2.12 5.31 9.13
N PRO A 58 -1.59 6.43 8.62
CA PRO A 58 -1.81 6.95 7.27
C PRO A 58 -0.77 6.51 6.22
N SER A 59 0.37 5.91 6.60
CA SER A 59 1.48 5.65 5.68
C SER A 59 2.08 4.26 5.84
N SER A 60 2.32 3.57 4.72
CA SER A 60 2.99 2.27 4.75
C SER A 60 4.46 2.38 5.15
N SER A 61 5.16 3.43 4.70
CA SER A 61 6.57 3.66 5.00
C SER A 61 6.80 4.36 6.35
N HIS A 62 5.89 5.25 6.77
CA HIS A 62 6.05 6.06 7.97
C HIS A 62 5.25 5.55 9.18
N THR A 63 4.28 4.65 8.99
CA THR A 63 3.45 4.07 10.07
C THR A 63 3.66 2.56 10.16
N VAL A 64 3.25 1.81 9.12
CA VAL A 64 3.27 0.34 9.14
C VAL A 64 4.69 -0.22 9.27
N GLY A 65 5.65 0.29 8.49
CA GLY A 65 7.05 -0.13 8.57
C GLY A 65 7.67 0.10 9.94
N PRO A 66 7.64 1.33 10.49
CA PRO A 66 8.11 1.61 11.85
C PRO A 66 7.42 0.79 12.95
N MET A 67 6.11 0.51 12.83
CA MET A 67 5.42 -0.36 13.77
C MET A 67 5.96 -1.79 13.74
N ARG A 68 6.20 -2.34 12.54
CA ARG A 68 6.82 -3.66 12.38
C ARG A 68 8.26 -3.70 12.88
N ALA A 69 9.03 -2.65 12.70
CA ALA A 69 10.38 -2.53 13.26
C ALA A 69 10.34 -2.59 14.80
N GLY A 70 9.43 -1.84 15.42
CA GLY A 70 9.23 -1.87 16.88
C GLY A 70 8.80 -3.25 17.38
N LEU A 71 7.88 -3.92 16.68
CA LEU A 71 7.41 -5.27 17.01
C LEU A 71 8.53 -6.31 16.92
N ALA A 72 9.34 -6.26 15.87
CA ALA A 72 10.48 -7.15 15.70
C ALA A 72 11.54 -6.93 16.79
N PHE A 73 11.86 -5.67 17.07
CA PHE A 73 12.80 -5.31 18.11
C PHE A 73 12.38 -5.84 19.50
N THR A 74 11.12 -5.63 19.87
CA THR A 74 10.63 -6.10 21.18
C THR A 74 10.54 -7.63 21.26
N GLY A 75 10.26 -8.32 20.13
CA GLY A 75 10.27 -9.78 20.06
C GLY A 75 11.66 -10.38 20.29
N GLU A 76 12.69 -9.79 19.66
CA GLU A 76 14.09 -10.20 19.87
C GLU A 76 14.56 -9.86 21.29
N LEU A 77 14.25 -8.66 21.76
CA LEU A 77 14.57 -8.24 23.13
C LEU A 77 13.98 -9.19 24.18
N ALA A 78 12.73 -9.61 24.02
CA ALA A 78 12.07 -10.56 24.90
C ALA A 78 12.78 -11.93 24.88
N SER A 79 13.21 -12.38 23.69
CA SER A 79 13.94 -13.64 23.54
C SER A 79 15.32 -13.61 24.19
N LEU A 80 16.05 -12.49 24.07
CA LEU A 80 17.35 -12.30 24.74
C LEU A 80 17.20 -12.32 26.26
N LEU A 81 16.23 -11.60 26.81
CA LEU A 81 15.99 -11.52 28.22
C LEU A 81 15.48 -12.85 28.83
N ALA A 82 14.80 -13.69 28.05
CA ALA A 82 14.37 -15.02 28.44
C ALA A 82 15.52 -16.06 28.38
N GLY A 83 16.46 -15.90 27.43
CA GLY A 83 17.63 -16.77 27.26
C GLY A 83 18.65 -16.69 28.40
N ASP A 84 18.73 -15.55 29.08
CA ASP A 84 19.55 -15.37 30.29
C ASP A 84 19.10 -16.26 31.47
N GLU A 85 17.93 -16.92 31.40
CA GLU A 85 17.47 -17.86 32.42
C GLU A 85 18.07 -19.28 32.30
N GLY A 86 18.61 -19.62 31.11
CA GLY A 86 19.11 -20.98 30.83
C GLY A 86 20.46 -21.31 31.47
N ASP A 87 21.34 -20.32 31.70
CA ASP A 87 22.69 -20.54 32.21
C ASP A 87 22.82 -20.45 33.72
N GLU A 88 21.94 -19.73 34.44
CA GLU A 88 21.97 -19.64 35.90
C GLU A 88 21.23 -20.79 36.62
N ALA A 89 20.32 -21.50 35.97
CA ALA A 89 19.48 -22.54 36.57
C ALA A 89 20.23 -23.87 36.87
N ALA A 90 21.50 -24.03 36.41
CA ALA A 90 22.25 -25.28 36.54
C ALA A 90 23.10 -25.41 37.82
N SER A 91 23.12 -24.42 38.69
CA SER A 91 24.07 -24.47 39.82
C SER A 91 23.60 -23.92 41.17
N THR A 92 22.34 -24.06 41.62
CA THR A 92 22.07 -23.93 43.08
C THR A 92 20.71 -24.55 43.49
N PRO A 93 20.63 -25.19 44.69
CA PRO A 93 19.41 -25.82 45.16
C PRO A 93 18.48 -24.81 45.84
N GLN A 94 17.19 -24.93 45.57
CA GLN A 94 16.01 -24.49 46.32
C GLN A 94 16.19 -23.23 47.21
N ARG A 95 15.78 -22.06 46.66
CA ARG A 95 15.35 -20.93 47.49
C ARG A 95 13.83 -20.74 47.34
N SER A 96 13.21 -20.52 48.51
CA SER A 96 11.79 -20.18 48.68
C SER A 96 11.40 -18.92 47.88
N PRO A 97 10.15 -18.76 47.46
CA PRO A 97 9.70 -17.55 46.76
C PRO A 97 9.51 -16.42 47.79
N GLU A 98 10.52 -15.61 48.02
CA GLU A 98 10.40 -14.35 48.73
C GLU A 98 10.73 -13.18 47.81
N GLU A 99 9.84 -12.21 47.82
CA GLU A 99 9.89 -10.79 47.44
C GLU A 99 11.24 -10.28 46.89
N GLY A 100 11.26 -9.94 45.58
CA GLY A 100 12.35 -9.23 44.96
C GLY A 100 12.86 -9.81 43.64
N ALA A 101 11.99 -10.35 42.78
CA ALA A 101 12.37 -10.55 41.40
C ALA A 101 12.58 -9.17 40.77
N GLU A 102 13.83 -8.76 40.61
CA GLU A 102 14.20 -7.56 39.86
C GLU A 102 13.55 -7.68 38.47
N SER A 103 12.77 -6.68 38.10
CA SER A 103 12.12 -6.61 36.78
C SER A 103 13.23 -6.72 35.74
N LYS A 104 13.22 -7.77 34.92
CA LYS A 104 14.15 -7.95 33.78
C LYS A 104 13.85 -7.00 32.62
N ALA A 105 12.86 -6.13 32.77
CA ALA A 105 12.57 -5.11 31.77
C ALA A 105 13.78 -4.17 31.60
N PRO A 106 14.07 -3.70 30.36
CA PRO A 106 15.10 -2.70 30.14
C PRO A 106 14.76 -1.42 30.93
N CYS A 107 15.78 -0.77 31.47
CA CYS A 107 15.58 0.47 32.22
C CYS A 107 15.36 1.68 31.30
N ARG A 108 15.71 1.56 30.04
CA ARG A 108 15.54 2.63 29.05
C ARG A 108 15.42 2.07 27.62
N ILE A 109 14.51 2.66 26.84
CA ILE A 109 14.45 2.47 25.38
C ILE A 109 14.50 3.86 24.74
N MET A 110 15.24 4.01 23.64
CA MET A 110 15.32 5.24 22.86
C MET A 110 15.12 4.95 21.38
N ILE A 111 14.50 5.89 20.68
CA ILE A 111 14.15 5.79 19.27
C ILE A 111 14.70 7.00 18.53
N ASP A 112 15.50 6.78 17.50
CA ASP A 112 15.99 7.79 16.56
C ASP A 112 15.31 7.65 15.22
N LEU A 113 14.63 8.69 14.76
CA LEU A 113 13.94 8.76 13.47
C LEU A 113 14.74 9.66 12.51
N PHE A 114 15.31 9.07 11.46
CA PHE A 114 16.19 9.75 10.53
C PHE A 114 15.50 10.14 9.21
N GLY A 115 16.09 11.08 8.48
CA GLY A 115 15.70 11.48 7.13
C GLY A 115 14.22 11.84 7.04
N SER A 116 13.48 11.20 6.15
CA SER A 116 12.06 11.48 5.95
C SER A 116 11.21 11.08 7.17
N LEU A 117 11.53 9.97 7.88
CA LEU A 117 10.86 9.62 9.13
C LEU A 117 11.03 10.72 10.19
N GLY A 118 12.19 11.37 10.21
CA GLY A 118 12.44 12.51 11.10
C GLY A 118 11.73 13.80 10.67
N ALA A 119 11.59 14.02 9.36
CA ALA A 119 11.04 15.26 8.81
C ALA A 119 9.50 15.31 8.85
N THR A 120 8.84 14.22 8.51
CA THR A 120 7.38 14.14 8.35
C THR A 120 6.71 13.17 9.34
N GLY A 121 7.49 12.51 10.19
CA GLY A 121 7.02 11.41 11.03
C GLY A 121 5.88 11.76 11.98
N ARG A 122 5.84 12.99 12.50
CA ARG A 122 4.70 13.44 13.35
C ARG A 122 3.39 13.49 12.57
N GLY A 123 3.42 13.97 11.34
CA GLY A 123 2.24 14.00 10.46
C GLY A 123 1.75 12.62 10.04
N HIS A 124 2.65 11.63 10.07
CA HIS A 124 2.36 10.25 9.72
C HIS A 124 2.22 9.32 10.93
N ASN A 125 2.16 9.84 12.16
CA ASN A 125 2.09 9.05 13.41
C ASN A 125 3.23 8.03 13.55
N THR A 126 4.44 8.33 13.05
CA THR A 126 5.59 7.40 13.10
C THR A 126 6.00 7.09 14.54
N ASP A 127 6.03 8.10 15.39
CA ASP A 127 6.28 7.99 16.82
C ASP A 127 5.28 7.05 17.52
N ARG A 128 3.99 7.25 17.28
CA ARG A 128 2.93 6.38 17.79
C ARG A 128 3.08 4.94 17.29
N ALA A 129 3.36 4.77 16.01
CA ALA A 129 3.48 3.46 15.38
C ALA A 129 4.62 2.63 15.95
N VAL A 130 5.80 3.24 16.14
CA VAL A 130 6.94 2.54 16.79
C VAL A 130 6.58 2.10 18.21
N LEU A 131 5.91 2.97 18.99
CA LEU A 131 5.50 2.64 20.36
C LEU A 131 4.48 1.50 20.40
N LEU A 132 3.53 1.45 19.47
CA LEU A 132 2.60 0.33 19.34
C LEU A 132 3.33 -0.98 19.03
N GLY A 133 4.31 -0.94 18.13
CA GLY A 133 5.15 -2.09 17.83
C GLY A 133 5.94 -2.56 19.05
N LEU A 134 6.59 -1.64 19.77
CA LEU A 134 7.31 -1.93 21.03
C LEU A 134 6.40 -2.46 22.13
N ALA A 135 5.13 -2.05 22.14
CA ALA A 135 4.11 -2.60 23.03
C ALA A 135 3.60 -4.00 22.61
N GLY A 136 4.12 -4.57 21.53
CA GLY A 136 3.80 -5.92 21.07
C GLY A 136 2.60 -5.99 20.12
N TYR A 137 2.08 -4.87 19.62
CA TYR A 137 0.96 -4.86 18.69
C TYR A 137 1.43 -4.95 17.24
N SER A 138 0.71 -5.75 16.42
CA SER A 138 0.91 -5.79 14.97
C SER A 138 -0.03 -4.83 14.24
N PRO A 139 0.39 -4.28 13.09
CA PRO A 139 -0.48 -3.42 12.28
C PRO A 139 -1.78 -4.11 11.83
N GLU A 140 -1.73 -5.43 11.66
CA GLU A 140 -2.83 -6.24 11.16
C GLU A 140 -3.97 -6.40 12.17
N SER A 141 -3.66 -6.41 13.48
CA SER A 141 -4.60 -6.79 14.53
C SER A 141 -4.84 -5.73 15.60
N VAL A 142 -4.08 -4.63 15.62
CA VAL A 142 -4.24 -3.60 16.65
C VAL A 142 -5.63 -2.96 16.60
N GLU A 143 -6.30 -2.83 17.74
CA GLU A 143 -7.57 -2.12 17.85
C GLU A 143 -7.37 -0.60 17.74
N ILE A 144 -8.34 0.08 17.12
CA ILE A 144 -8.26 1.55 16.92
C ILE A 144 -8.22 2.30 18.25
N ASP A 145 -8.99 1.86 19.24
CA ASP A 145 -8.96 2.45 20.59
C ASP A 145 -7.56 2.34 21.23
N THR A 146 -6.83 1.25 20.96
CA THR A 146 -5.43 1.08 21.40
C THR A 146 -4.50 2.05 20.67
N VAL A 147 -4.70 2.22 19.36
CA VAL A 147 -3.91 3.19 18.56
C VAL A 147 -4.08 4.61 19.11
N GLU A 148 -5.31 5.00 19.43
CA GLU A 148 -5.59 6.32 20.00
C GLU A 148 -5.12 6.44 21.45
N GLY A 149 -5.20 5.35 22.22
CA GLY A 149 -4.93 5.30 23.66
C GLY A 149 -3.47 5.25 24.06
N ILE A 150 -2.52 4.87 23.19
CA ILE A 150 -1.12 4.62 23.60
C ILE A 150 -0.43 5.88 24.15
N PHE A 151 -0.57 7.05 23.51
CA PHE A 151 0.02 8.29 23.99
C PHE A 151 -0.57 8.76 25.32
N PRO A 152 -1.91 8.85 25.49
CA PRO A 152 -2.51 9.13 26.78
C PRO A 152 -2.06 8.19 27.90
N THR A 153 -1.95 6.89 27.60
CA THR A 153 -1.50 5.89 28.57
C THR A 153 -0.08 6.16 29.05
N ILE A 154 0.86 6.38 28.11
CA ILE A 154 2.26 6.69 28.48
C ILE A 154 2.35 8.02 29.24
N ALA A 155 1.61 9.04 28.79
CA ALA A 155 1.61 10.35 29.47
C ALA A 155 1.07 10.28 30.91
N ALA A 156 0.06 9.43 31.16
CA ALA A 156 -0.54 9.26 32.48
C ALA A 156 0.33 8.40 33.43
N THR A 157 1.01 7.37 32.89
CA THR A 157 1.75 6.39 33.71
C THR A 157 3.23 6.68 33.81
N GLY A 158 3.82 7.34 32.82
CA GLY A 158 5.27 7.49 32.66
C GLY A 158 5.98 6.22 32.18
N PHE A 159 5.22 5.22 31.71
CA PHE A 159 5.75 3.93 31.27
C PHE A 159 5.23 3.52 29.89
N LEU A 160 6.12 2.93 29.08
CA LEU A 160 5.78 2.19 27.87
C LEU A 160 5.51 0.72 28.27
N PRO A 161 4.30 0.18 28.04
CA PRO A 161 4.07 -1.24 28.21
C PRO A 161 4.76 -2.01 27.08
N THR A 162 5.56 -3.02 27.44
CA THR A 162 6.22 -3.92 26.49
C THR A 162 5.99 -5.37 26.90
N PRO A 163 6.17 -6.35 26.01
CA PRO A 163 6.18 -7.77 26.36
C PRO A 163 7.20 -8.14 27.44
N CYS A 164 8.27 -7.32 27.57
CA CYS A 164 9.32 -7.51 28.59
C CYS A 164 8.97 -6.86 29.95
N GLY A 165 7.85 -6.13 30.06
CA GLY A 165 7.43 -5.38 31.25
C GLY A 165 7.25 -3.89 30.98
N GLN A 166 7.09 -3.12 32.08
CA GLN A 166 6.90 -1.67 32.03
C GLN A 166 8.26 -0.96 31.95
N VAL A 167 8.51 -0.20 30.89
CA VAL A 167 9.75 0.56 30.69
C VAL A 167 9.49 2.04 30.96
N PRO A 168 10.26 2.72 31.84
CA PRO A 168 10.16 4.16 32.03
C PRO A 168 10.35 4.89 30.70
N PHE A 169 9.39 5.74 30.31
CA PHE A 169 9.38 6.35 28.98
C PHE A 169 8.76 7.74 28.98
N ASP A 170 9.49 8.68 28.36
CA ASP A 170 9.01 10.04 28.09
C ASP A 170 9.05 10.28 26.57
N ILE A 171 7.88 10.48 25.97
CA ILE A 171 7.73 10.61 24.51
C ILE A 171 8.61 11.75 23.95
N ALA A 172 8.71 12.87 24.67
CA ALA A 172 9.46 14.02 24.21
C ALA A 172 10.98 13.86 24.32
N ARG A 173 11.45 13.05 25.29
CA ARG A 173 12.87 12.81 25.56
C ARG A 173 13.40 11.59 24.80
N ASP A 174 12.62 10.50 24.76
CA ASP A 174 13.10 9.19 24.31
C ASP A 174 12.80 8.90 22.84
N ILE A 175 12.03 9.78 22.15
CA ILE A 175 11.90 9.80 20.69
C ILE A 175 12.59 11.04 20.12
N ARG A 176 13.63 10.82 19.32
CA ARG A 176 14.39 11.90 18.68
C ARG A 176 14.08 11.95 17.18
N PHE A 177 13.63 13.10 16.71
CA PHE A 177 13.44 13.38 15.27
C PHE A 177 14.72 14.01 14.72
N VAL A 178 15.40 13.33 13.79
CA VAL A 178 16.72 13.71 13.24
C VAL A 178 16.62 13.90 11.71
N PRO A 179 15.83 14.88 11.22
CA PRO A 179 15.48 15.02 9.79
C PRO A 179 16.68 15.33 8.88
N ARG A 180 17.76 15.89 9.44
CA ARG A 180 18.95 16.31 8.65
C ARG A 180 19.95 15.18 8.43
N THR A 181 19.81 14.06 9.15
CA THR A 181 20.66 12.89 9.00
C THR A 181 19.97 11.89 8.09
N VAL A 182 20.54 11.61 6.93
CA VAL A 182 20.06 10.59 6.00
C VAL A 182 21.08 9.45 5.99
N LEU A 183 20.64 8.24 6.30
CA LEU A 183 21.49 7.06 6.26
C LEU A 183 21.68 6.56 4.83
N LYS A 184 22.82 5.95 4.53
CA LYS A 184 23.24 5.64 3.14
C LYS A 184 22.34 4.64 2.42
N TYR A 185 21.74 3.69 3.15
CA TYR A 185 20.92 2.66 2.51
C TYR A 185 19.56 3.21 2.05
N HIS A 186 18.84 3.93 2.94
CA HIS A 186 17.51 4.45 2.60
C HIS A 186 17.18 5.70 3.42
N VAL A 187 16.37 6.61 2.85
CA VAL A 187 15.95 7.87 3.48
C VAL A 187 15.02 7.67 4.69
N ASN A 188 14.26 6.56 4.74
CA ASN A 188 13.36 6.22 5.84
C ASN A 188 14.06 5.24 6.79
N ALA A 189 14.83 5.76 7.74
CA ALA A 189 15.57 4.95 8.68
C ALA A 189 15.20 5.27 10.13
N LEU A 190 15.26 4.26 11.00
CA LEU A 190 15.12 4.41 12.44
C LEU A 190 16.08 3.47 13.16
N THR A 191 16.60 3.95 14.32
CA THR A 191 17.37 3.12 15.24
C THR A 191 16.63 3.01 16.56
N ILE A 192 16.54 1.80 17.08
CA ILE A 192 15.95 1.51 18.39
C ILE A 192 17.05 0.92 19.26
N THR A 193 17.24 1.46 20.47
CA THR A 193 18.26 1.02 21.42
C THR A 193 17.62 0.76 22.77
N ALA A 194 17.95 -0.36 23.41
CA ALA A 194 17.56 -0.73 24.78
C ALA A 194 18.78 -0.85 25.66
N TRP A 195 18.69 -0.34 26.88
CA TRP A 195 19.75 -0.41 27.89
C TRP A 195 19.28 -1.10 29.18
N ARG A 196 20.22 -1.80 29.83
CA ARG A 196 20.00 -2.43 31.13
C ARG A 196 19.96 -1.40 32.25
N GLU A 197 20.74 -0.33 32.13
CA GLU A 197 20.87 0.73 33.12
C GLU A 197 20.30 2.06 32.59
N ALA A 198 19.72 2.85 33.52
CA ALA A 198 19.07 4.12 33.17
C ALA A 198 20.07 5.19 32.66
N ASP A 199 21.35 5.10 33.06
CA ASP A 199 22.44 5.99 32.63
C ASP A 199 22.99 5.64 31.22
N GLY A 200 22.60 4.49 30.66
CA GLY A 200 22.92 4.09 29.29
C GLY A 200 24.33 3.48 29.12
N HIS A 201 24.94 2.97 30.19
CA HIS A 201 26.27 2.35 30.09
C HIS A 201 26.26 0.93 29.50
N GLU A 202 25.22 0.14 29.73
CA GLU A 202 25.11 -1.22 29.23
C GLU A 202 23.99 -1.34 28.22
N LYS A 203 24.35 -1.44 26.92
CA LYS A 203 23.40 -1.75 25.83
C LYS A 203 23.00 -3.22 25.89
N ILE A 204 21.68 -3.50 25.85
CA ILE A 204 21.14 -4.85 25.66
C ILE A 204 21.01 -5.17 24.17
N LEU A 205 20.40 -4.25 23.41
CA LEU A 205 20.10 -4.44 21.99
C LEU A 205 20.07 -3.09 21.27
N GLU A 206 20.59 -3.05 20.05
CA GLU A 206 20.48 -1.91 19.14
C GLU A 206 20.32 -2.39 17.71
N HIS A 207 19.29 -1.92 17.03
CA HIS A 207 19.09 -2.21 15.61
C HIS A 207 18.72 -0.96 14.84
N THR A 208 19.24 -0.88 13.62
CA THR A 208 18.83 0.10 12.62
C THR A 208 17.96 -0.59 11.58
N TYR A 209 16.78 -0.03 11.36
CA TYR A 209 15.78 -0.50 10.40
C TYR A 209 15.56 0.53 9.30
N TYR A 210 15.19 0.04 8.12
CA TYR A 210 14.88 0.85 6.95
C TYR A 210 13.49 0.47 6.43
N SER A 211 12.57 1.43 6.39
CA SER A 211 11.22 1.23 5.87
C SER A 211 11.18 1.60 4.37
N VAL A 212 11.18 0.57 3.51
CA VAL A 212 11.38 0.71 2.06
C VAL A 212 10.07 0.75 1.25
N GLY A 213 8.99 1.26 1.85
CA GLY A 213 7.66 1.38 1.24
C GLY A 213 6.84 0.08 1.28
N GLY A 214 5.52 0.18 1.09
CA GLY A 214 4.60 -0.98 1.11
C GLY A 214 4.57 -1.76 2.43
N GLY A 215 5.09 -1.19 3.51
CA GLY A 215 5.25 -1.89 4.80
C GLY A 215 6.40 -2.91 4.83
N PHE A 216 7.28 -2.91 3.82
CA PHE A 216 8.52 -3.69 3.82
C PHE A 216 9.57 -3.01 4.70
N VAL A 217 10.28 -3.82 5.50
CA VAL A 217 11.32 -3.37 6.42
C VAL A 217 12.59 -4.19 6.20
N MET A 218 13.72 -3.48 6.16
CA MET A 218 15.05 -4.09 6.15
C MET A 218 15.71 -3.81 7.50
N VAL A 219 16.47 -4.76 8.02
CA VAL A 219 17.30 -4.60 9.22
C VAL A 219 18.77 -4.59 8.82
N GLN A 220 19.53 -3.66 9.40
CA GLN A 220 20.98 -3.61 9.20
C GLN A 220 21.63 -4.74 10.01
N THR A 221 22.49 -5.52 9.33
CA THR A 221 23.15 -6.72 9.90
C THR A 221 24.61 -6.52 10.27
N ASN A 222 25.18 -5.34 9.98
CA ASN A 222 26.53 -4.96 10.34
C ASN A 222 26.58 -3.56 10.95
N ASP A 223 27.65 -3.24 11.68
CA ASP A 223 27.84 -1.94 12.32
C ASP A 223 28.47 -0.87 11.41
N ASP A 224 28.68 -1.18 10.12
CA ASP A 224 29.28 -0.25 9.17
C ASP A 224 28.21 0.67 8.56
N VAL A 225 28.13 1.90 9.10
CA VAL A 225 27.19 2.95 8.63
C VAL A 225 27.52 3.42 7.22
N ASP A 226 28.77 3.26 6.80
CA ASP A 226 29.25 3.70 5.48
C ASP A 226 29.02 2.66 4.39
N ASN A 227 28.93 1.39 4.76
CA ASN A 227 28.64 0.28 3.86
C ASN A 227 27.64 -0.71 4.51
N PRO A 228 26.38 -0.29 4.74
CA PRO A 228 25.41 -1.08 5.47
C PRO A 228 25.04 -2.36 4.70
N GLN A 229 25.17 -3.50 5.35
CA GLN A 229 24.59 -4.76 4.90
C GLN A 229 23.20 -4.88 5.53
N VAL A 230 22.23 -5.31 4.74
CA VAL A 230 20.83 -5.39 5.18
C VAL A 230 20.23 -6.75 4.85
N ALA A 231 19.32 -7.19 5.70
CA ALA A 231 18.46 -8.34 5.45
C ALA A 231 16.99 -7.91 5.49
N SER A 232 16.14 -8.61 4.75
CA SER A 232 14.70 -8.40 4.84
C SER A 232 14.21 -8.86 6.20
N LEU A 233 13.45 -8.00 6.88
CA LEU A 233 12.74 -8.41 8.08
C LEU A 233 11.61 -9.35 7.66
N ALA A 234 11.73 -10.63 8.00
CA ALA A 234 10.70 -11.62 7.76
C ALA A 234 9.46 -11.27 8.60
N THR A 235 8.44 -10.71 8.00
CA THR A 235 7.20 -10.37 8.68
C THR A 235 6.17 -11.47 8.44
N GLY A 236 5.96 -12.28 9.46
CA GLY A 236 4.85 -13.20 9.70
C GLY A 236 4.42 -14.14 8.57
N MET A 237 3.85 -13.65 7.49
CA MET A 237 3.26 -14.47 6.43
C MET A 237 4.18 -14.67 5.22
N SER A 238 5.19 -13.82 5.03
CA SER A 238 6.14 -13.89 3.90
C SER A 238 7.30 -14.89 4.13
N ALA A 239 7.52 -15.34 5.36
CA ALA A 239 8.64 -16.22 5.71
C ALA A 239 8.52 -17.66 5.13
N ALA A 240 7.34 -18.06 4.66
CA ALA A 240 7.09 -19.42 4.16
C ALA A 240 7.63 -19.69 2.75
N THR A 241 8.15 -18.67 2.04
CA THR A 241 8.43 -18.76 0.58
C THR A 241 9.84 -19.16 0.22
N ILE A 242 10.72 -19.47 1.19
CA ILE A 242 12.17 -19.51 0.91
C ILE A 242 12.62 -20.81 0.24
N ASP A 243 11.91 -21.92 0.38
CA ASP A 243 12.42 -23.25 -0.05
C ASP A 243 11.72 -23.90 -1.24
N ALA A 244 10.60 -23.37 -1.74
CA ALA A 244 9.93 -23.90 -2.92
C ALA A 244 10.00 -22.90 -4.08
N PRO A 245 10.62 -23.24 -5.21
CA PRO A 245 10.65 -22.34 -6.37
C PRO A 245 9.24 -22.18 -6.92
N ALA A 246 8.82 -20.92 -7.17
CA ALA A 246 7.58 -20.66 -7.88
C ALA A 246 7.59 -21.35 -9.25
N PRO A 247 6.51 -22.01 -9.65
CA PRO A 247 6.42 -22.67 -10.95
C PRO A 247 6.65 -21.73 -12.14
N PHE A 248 6.26 -20.46 -12.00
CA PHE A 248 6.36 -19.45 -13.04
C PHE A 248 7.15 -18.24 -12.53
N LEU A 249 8.40 -18.14 -12.96
CA LEU A 249 9.29 -17.04 -12.60
C LEU A 249 9.19 -15.92 -13.64
N PHE A 250 8.95 -14.70 -13.18
CA PHE A 250 8.94 -13.50 -14.03
C PHE A 250 9.41 -12.27 -13.25
N THR A 251 10.25 -11.47 -13.90
CA THR A 251 10.67 -10.14 -13.42
C THR A 251 10.32 -9.03 -14.39
N THR A 252 9.84 -9.38 -15.60
CA THR A 252 9.43 -8.43 -16.63
C THR A 252 8.03 -8.79 -17.15
N SER A 253 7.31 -7.81 -17.69
CA SER A 253 6.00 -8.04 -18.32
C SER A 253 6.15 -8.94 -19.55
N ALA A 254 7.21 -8.76 -20.32
CA ALA A 254 7.53 -9.62 -21.47
C ALA A 254 7.67 -11.10 -21.04
N ARG A 255 8.33 -11.37 -19.91
CA ARG A 255 8.46 -12.73 -19.38
C ARG A 255 7.12 -13.26 -18.87
N LEU A 256 6.33 -12.46 -18.15
CA LEU A 256 4.99 -12.82 -17.71
C LEU A 256 4.10 -13.23 -18.89
N LEU A 257 4.02 -12.42 -19.94
CA LEU A 257 3.26 -12.74 -21.15
C LEU A 257 3.77 -14.00 -21.85
N HIS A 258 5.08 -14.22 -21.87
CA HIS A 258 5.67 -15.45 -22.39
C HIS A 258 5.21 -16.68 -21.61
N GLU A 259 5.24 -16.63 -20.27
CA GLU A 259 4.76 -17.73 -19.42
C GLU A 259 3.26 -18.01 -19.61
N CYS A 260 2.43 -16.97 -19.69
CA CYS A 260 1.01 -17.11 -20.02
C CYS A 260 0.80 -17.81 -21.36
N LYS A 261 1.55 -17.39 -22.39
CA LYS A 261 1.47 -17.98 -23.74
C LYS A 261 1.91 -19.45 -23.78
N GLN A 262 2.98 -19.80 -23.06
CA GLN A 262 3.50 -21.19 -23.03
C GLN A 262 2.59 -22.13 -22.24
N SER A 263 2.02 -21.66 -21.13
CA SER A 263 1.17 -22.48 -20.26
C SER A 263 -0.30 -22.48 -20.70
N GLY A 264 -0.73 -21.49 -21.49
CA GLY A 264 -2.15 -21.26 -21.81
C GLY A 264 -2.96 -20.70 -20.63
N LEU A 265 -2.29 -20.27 -19.56
CA LEU A 265 -2.92 -19.71 -18.36
C LEU A 265 -3.15 -18.21 -18.53
N ARG A 266 -4.17 -17.70 -17.84
CA ARG A 266 -4.38 -16.26 -17.61
C ARG A 266 -3.39 -15.77 -16.53
N ILE A 267 -3.23 -14.46 -16.42
CA ILE A 267 -2.31 -13.87 -15.41
C ILE A 267 -2.74 -14.25 -13.99
N SER A 268 -4.01 -14.16 -13.66
CA SER A 268 -4.54 -14.56 -12.36
C SER A 268 -4.30 -16.02 -12.03
N GLU A 269 -4.48 -16.91 -13.00
CA GLU A 269 -4.27 -18.35 -12.85
C GLU A 269 -2.79 -18.68 -12.63
N LEU A 270 -1.89 -17.98 -13.35
CA LEU A 270 -0.45 -18.15 -13.21
C LEU A 270 0.02 -17.73 -11.82
N VAL A 271 -0.42 -16.55 -11.33
CA VAL A 271 -0.11 -16.09 -9.97
C VAL A 271 -0.67 -17.04 -8.92
N ARG A 272 -1.91 -17.51 -9.09
CA ARG A 272 -2.52 -18.51 -8.19
C ARG A 272 -1.67 -19.77 -8.09
N ARG A 273 -1.16 -20.29 -9.21
CA ARG A 273 -0.27 -21.46 -9.20
C ARG A 273 1.04 -21.22 -8.43
N ASN A 274 1.58 -20.00 -8.51
CA ASN A 274 2.75 -19.63 -7.72
C ASN A 274 2.43 -19.65 -6.22
N GLU A 275 1.28 -19.10 -5.81
CA GLU A 275 0.84 -19.12 -4.41
C GLU A 275 0.59 -20.54 -3.90
N GLU A 276 -0.12 -21.35 -4.69
CA GLU A 276 -0.46 -22.75 -4.34
C GLU A 276 0.76 -23.69 -4.29
N ALA A 277 1.93 -23.27 -4.81
CA ALA A 277 3.17 -24.01 -4.68
C ALA A 277 3.74 -23.98 -3.24
N VAL A 278 3.37 -22.97 -2.46
CA VAL A 278 3.89 -22.74 -1.09
C VAL A 278 2.80 -22.71 -0.02
N ARG A 279 1.53 -22.71 -0.43
CA ARG A 279 0.34 -22.63 0.45
C ARG A 279 -0.76 -23.53 -0.07
N THR A 280 -1.73 -23.86 0.77
CA THR A 280 -2.94 -24.55 0.31
C THR A 280 -3.85 -23.57 -0.46
N ALA A 281 -4.63 -24.11 -1.41
CA ALA A 281 -5.64 -23.33 -2.12
C ALA A 281 -6.64 -22.64 -1.15
N GLN A 282 -6.94 -23.29 -0.04
CA GLN A 282 -7.83 -22.73 0.99
C GLN A 282 -7.21 -21.51 1.67
N GLU A 283 -5.94 -21.55 2.06
CA GLU A 283 -5.23 -20.40 2.66
C GLU A 283 -5.18 -19.21 1.71
N VAL A 284 -4.93 -19.45 0.42
CA VAL A 284 -4.94 -18.40 -0.61
C VAL A 284 -6.33 -17.78 -0.75
N ASP A 285 -7.36 -18.63 -0.82
CA ASP A 285 -8.75 -18.19 -0.95
C ASP A 285 -9.22 -17.39 0.27
N GLU A 286 -8.93 -17.86 1.49
CA GLU A 286 -9.29 -17.17 2.74
C GLU A 286 -8.58 -15.80 2.85
N TYR A 287 -7.33 -15.72 2.40
CA TYR A 287 -6.61 -14.45 2.39
C TYR A 287 -7.18 -13.45 1.38
N LEU A 288 -7.47 -13.89 0.15
CA LEU A 288 -8.09 -13.04 -0.87
C LEU A 288 -9.47 -12.52 -0.42
N ASP A 289 -10.27 -13.37 0.20
CA ASP A 289 -11.57 -12.98 0.77
C ASP A 289 -11.37 -11.94 1.89
N ALA A 290 -10.44 -12.18 2.82
CA ALA A 290 -10.16 -11.27 3.93
C ALA A 290 -9.66 -9.89 3.46
N ILE A 291 -8.81 -9.84 2.44
CA ILE A 291 -8.34 -8.60 1.83
C ILE A 291 -9.51 -7.82 1.22
N ALA A 292 -10.36 -8.49 0.43
CA ALA A 292 -11.51 -7.86 -0.20
C ALA A 292 -12.52 -7.33 0.83
N ASP A 293 -12.86 -8.15 1.83
CA ASP A 293 -13.81 -7.75 2.87
C ASP A 293 -13.29 -6.58 3.71
N THR A 294 -12.00 -6.59 4.08
CA THR A 294 -11.40 -5.45 4.78
C THR A 294 -11.44 -4.17 3.95
N MET A 295 -11.26 -4.26 2.61
CA MET A 295 -11.39 -3.12 1.72
C MET A 295 -12.83 -2.58 1.72
N PHE A 296 -13.84 -3.46 1.68
CA PHE A 296 -15.25 -3.05 1.71
C PHE A 296 -15.67 -2.53 3.08
N GLU A 297 -15.23 -3.16 4.17
CA GLU A 297 -15.44 -2.66 5.54
C GLU A 297 -14.85 -1.26 5.72
N CYS A 298 -13.69 -0.98 5.14
CA CYS A 298 -13.08 0.35 5.15
C CYS A 298 -13.93 1.39 4.41
N VAL A 299 -14.51 1.02 3.25
CA VAL A 299 -15.46 1.89 2.52
C VAL A 299 -16.68 2.19 3.39
N ASP A 300 -17.26 1.17 4.03
CA ASP A 300 -18.44 1.33 4.91
C ASP A 300 -18.13 2.22 6.11
N ALA A 301 -17.01 2.00 6.78
CA ALA A 301 -16.53 2.85 7.88
C ALA A 301 -16.40 4.31 7.44
N GLY A 302 -15.74 4.58 6.31
CA GLY A 302 -15.52 5.93 5.80
C GLY A 302 -16.81 6.63 5.38
N THR A 303 -17.77 5.90 4.80
CA THR A 303 -19.10 6.47 4.44
C THR A 303 -19.99 6.73 5.66
N SER A 304 -19.66 6.13 6.80
CA SER A 304 -20.37 6.33 8.07
C SER A 304 -19.74 7.40 8.96
N ALA A 305 -18.44 7.66 8.80
CA ALA A 305 -17.68 8.58 9.63
C ALA A 305 -17.87 10.05 9.24
N SER A 306 -17.81 10.94 10.22
CA SER A 306 -17.92 12.40 10.03
C SER A 306 -16.94 13.14 10.94
N GLY A 307 -16.76 14.42 10.74
CA GLY A 307 -15.87 15.27 11.53
C GLY A 307 -14.74 15.85 10.70
N ILE A 308 -13.64 16.21 11.36
CA ILE A 308 -12.43 16.81 10.78
C ILE A 308 -11.31 15.78 10.86
N LEU A 309 -10.50 15.67 9.80
CA LEU A 309 -9.32 14.80 9.78
C LEU A 309 -8.24 15.33 10.74
N PRO A 310 -7.46 14.44 11.38
CA PRO A 310 -6.41 14.86 12.32
C PRO A 310 -5.25 15.54 11.61
N GLY A 311 -4.44 16.32 12.35
CA GLY A 311 -3.19 16.91 11.84
C GLY A 311 -3.23 18.43 11.65
N GLY A 312 -4.36 19.10 11.91
CA GLY A 312 -4.43 20.57 11.99
C GLY A 312 -4.62 21.30 10.67
N LEU A 313 -4.94 20.61 9.56
CA LEU A 313 -5.34 21.23 8.29
C LEU A 313 -6.85 21.52 8.22
N ASP A 314 -7.60 21.18 9.26
CA ASP A 314 -9.05 21.35 9.35
C ASP A 314 -9.84 20.79 8.16
N VAL A 315 -9.34 19.73 7.54
CA VAL A 315 -9.98 19.07 6.38
C VAL A 315 -11.22 18.32 6.85
N PRO A 316 -12.43 18.69 6.38
CA PRO A 316 -13.65 17.98 6.76
C PRO A 316 -13.74 16.63 6.03
N ARG A 317 -14.26 15.60 6.70
CA ARG A 317 -14.65 14.35 6.05
C ARG A 317 -15.85 14.60 5.14
N ARG A 318 -15.78 14.12 3.91
CA ARG A 318 -16.77 14.38 2.85
C ARG A 318 -17.58 13.14 2.49
N ALA A 319 -17.01 11.95 2.70
CA ALA A 319 -17.57 10.68 2.23
C ALA A 319 -19.00 10.44 2.74
N LYS A 320 -19.27 10.66 4.03
CA LYS A 320 -20.62 10.50 4.60
C LYS A 320 -21.66 11.41 3.95
N ALA A 321 -21.34 12.69 3.78
CA ALA A 321 -22.26 13.65 3.18
C ALA A 321 -22.53 13.31 1.70
N LEU A 322 -21.50 12.86 0.98
CA LEU A 322 -21.63 12.42 -0.41
C LEU A 322 -22.44 11.11 -0.50
N SER A 323 -22.18 10.12 0.37
CA SER A 323 -22.93 8.88 0.45
C SER A 323 -24.41 9.12 0.68
N THR A 324 -24.75 10.01 1.63
CA THR A 324 -26.14 10.41 1.89
C THR A 324 -26.80 10.99 0.64
N LYS A 325 -26.14 11.94 -0.03
CA LYS A 325 -26.65 12.55 -1.26
C LYS A 325 -26.88 11.54 -2.40
N LEU A 326 -25.93 10.64 -2.62
CA LEU A 326 -26.04 9.64 -3.68
C LEU A 326 -27.14 8.61 -3.36
N SER A 327 -27.28 8.20 -2.09
CA SER A 327 -28.31 7.27 -1.65
C SER A 327 -29.73 7.88 -1.70
N GLU A 328 -29.88 9.14 -1.33
CA GLU A 328 -31.16 9.85 -1.45
C GLU A 328 -31.61 9.99 -2.91
N ARG A 329 -30.67 10.32 -3.80
CA ARG A 329 -30.94 10.35 -5.26
C ARG A 329 -31.39 8.99 -5.81
N ALA A 330 -30.80 7.90 -5.31
CA ALA A 330 -31.18 6.55 -5.71
C ALA A 330 -32.62 6.19 -5.29
N ARG A 331 -33.10 6.71 -4.14
CA ARG A 331 -34.44 6.44 -3.58
C ARG A 331 -35.54 7.29 -4.20
N THR A 332 -35.28 8.58 -4.46
CA THR A 332 -36.32 9.56 -4.82
C THR A 332 -36.59 9.65 -6.33
N GLY A 333 -35.81 8.97 -7.13
CA GLY A 333 -36.00 8.91 -8.60
C GLY A 333 -36.34 10.28 -9.18
N CYS A 334 -35.38 11.14 -9.40
CA CYS A 334 -35.52 12.29 -10.30
C CYS A 334 -36.00 13.64 -9.75
N GLU A 335 -35.81 13.97 -8.48
CA GLU A 335 -35.86 15.40 -8.11
C GLU A 335 -34.47 16.03 -8.22
N SER A 336 -34.36 17.04 -9.11
CA SER A 336 -33.12 17.79 -9.31
C SER A 336 -32.70 18.51 -8.01
N LEU A 337 -31.42 18.34 -7.61
CA LEU A 337 -30.88 19.14 -6.51
C LEU A 337 -30.90 20.63 -6.87
N PRO A 338 -31.28 21.52 -5.94
CA PRO A 338 -31.11 22.95 -6.16
C PRO A 338 -29.66 23.27 -6.51
N GLY A 339 -29.42 23.89 -7.66
CA GLY A 339 -28.10 24.29 -8.12
C GLY A 339 -27.34 23.27 -8.98
N ALA A 340 -27.84 22.05 -9.15
CA ALA A 340 -27.25 21.04 -10.05
C ALA A 340 -28.32 20.17 -10.69
N PRO A 341 -29.20 20.73 -11.54
CA PRO A 341 -30.34 20.00 -12.11
C PRO A 341 -29.95 18.84 -13.04
N TRP A 342 -28.72 18.84 -13.54
CA TRP A 342 -28.15 17.82 -14.42
C TRP A 342 -27.52 16.63 -13.67
N ALA A 343 -27.25 16.75 -12.38
CA ALA A 343 -26.53 15.73 -11.61
C ALA A 343 -27.42 14.67 -10.93
N SER A 344 -28.68 14.52 -11.31
CA SER A 344 -29.66 13.79 -10.48
C SER A 344 -30.48 12.72 -11.20
N SER A 345 -30.27 12.52 -12.50
CA SER A 345 -31.04 11.50 -13.22
C SER A 345 -30.57 10.10 -12.85
N PRO A 346 -31.48 9.11 -12.66
CA PRO A 346 -31.14 7.70 -12.64
C PRO A 346 -30.37 7.25 -13.91
N ASP A 347 -30.59 7.99 -14.99
CA ASP A 347 -29.98 7.79 -16.32
C ASP A 347 -28.69 8.58 -16.50
N ASP A 348 -28.13 9.19 -15.46
CA ASP A 348 -26.86 9.91 -15.54
C ASP A 348 -25.72 8.92 -15.85
N PRO A 349 -25.07 9.04 -17.00
CA PRO A 349 -23.99 8.14 -17.42
C PRO A 349 -22.76 8.24 -16.50
N MET A 350 -22.62 9.33 -15.73
CA MET A 350 -21.51 9.55 -14.78
C MET A 350 -21.77 8.95 -13.40
N ARG A 351 -22.97 8.45 -13.14
CA ARG A 351 -23.36 7.93 -11.81
C ARG A 351 -22.38 6.90 -11.25
N ALA A 352 -21.89 5.98 -12.06
CA ALA A 352 -20.91 5.00 -11.62
C ALA A 352 -19.60 5.66 -11.14
N MET A 353 -19.17 6.75 -11.79
CA MET A 353 -17.98 7.50 -11.39
C MET A 353 -18.19 8.23 -10.06
N ASP A 354 -19.39 8.74 -9.77
CA ASP A 354 -19.69 9.35 -8.48
C ASP A 354 -19.50 8.36 -7.32
N TRP A 355 -19.95 7.11 -7.49
CA TRP A 355 -19.75 6.05 -6.50
C TRP A 355 -18.29 5.62 -6.40
N VAL A 356 -17.56 5.52 -7.51
CA VAL A 356 -16.11 5.23 -7.51
C VAL A 356 -15.34 6.32 -6.75
N ASN A 357 -15.65 7.59 -7.01
CA ASN A 357 -15.07 8.70 -6.27
C ASN A 357 -15.38 8.60 -4.79
N LEU A 358 -16.65 8.33 -4.42
CA LEU A 358 -17.05 8.14 -3.04
C LEU A 358 -16.25 7.04 -2.34
N PHE A 359 -16.10 5.86 -2.97
CA PHE A 359 -15.37 4.75 -2.38
C PHE A 359 -13.90 5.10 -2.14
N ALA A 360 -13.24 5.74 -3.12
CA ALA A 360 -11.86 6.19 -2.96
C ALA A 360 -11.70 7.24 -1.84
N LEU A 361 -12.63 8.21 -1.76
CA LEU A 361 -12.64 9.22 -0.70
C LEU A 361 -12.82 8.57 0.67
N ALA A 362 -13.78 7.65 0.81
CA ALA A 362 -14.09 6.95 2.07
C ALA A 362 -12.85 6.24 2.63
N VAL A 363 -12.18 5.43 1.80
CA VAL A 363 -10.96 4.70 2.21
C VAL A 363 -9.84 5.66 2.57
N ASN A 364 -9.63 6.74 1.79
CA ASN A 364 -8.53 7.67 2.09
C ASN A 364 -8.80 8.54 3.30
N GLU A 365 -10.05 8.85 3.63
CA GLU A 365 -10.41 9.53 4.87
C GLU A 365 -10.18 8.62 6.08
N GLU A 366 -10.45 7.31 5.99
CA GLU A 366 -10.08 6.33 7.01
C GLU A 366 -8.56 6.20 7.14
N ASN A 367 -7.85 6.12 6.01
CA ASN A 367 -6.40 6.12 6.00
C ASN A 367 -5.82 7.36 6.70
N ALA A 368 -6.30 8.55 6.34
CA ALA A 368 -5.85 9.81 6.93
C ALA A 368 -6.15 9.91 8.43
N ALA A 369 -7.21 9.26 8.91
CA ALA A 369 -7.56 9.19 10.32
C ALA A 369 -6.68 8.20 11.12
N GLY A 370 -5.88 7.38 10.44
CA GLY A 370 -5.05 6.35 11.11
C GLY A 370 -5.79 5.04 11.37
N HIS A 371 -6.92 4.83 10.72
CA HIS A 371 -7.78 3.67 10.92
C HIS A 371 -7.37 2.47 10.06
N ARG A 372 -8.16 1.37 10.15
CA ARG A 372 -7.95 0.12 9.43
C ARG A 372 -8.06 0.34 7.92
N ILE A 373 -7.04 -0.11 7.18
CA ILE A 373 -7.02 -0.12 5.71
C ILE A 373 -6.30 -1.36 5.19
N VAL A 374 -6.37 -1.57 3.89
CA VAL A 374 -5.46 -2.47 3.19
C VAL A 374 -4.41 -1.65 2.46
N THR A 375 -3.14 -1.89 2.74
CA THR A 375 -2.01 -1.37 1.95
C THR A 375 -2.09 -1.95 0.54
N ALA A 376 -2.21 -1.10 -0.52
CA ALA A 376 -2.49 -1.57 -1.89
C ALA A 376 -1.98 -0.59 -2.98
N PRO A 377 -0.72 -0.59 -3.44
CA PRO A 377 0.46 -1.21 -2.83
C PRO A 377 1.04 -0.40 -1.66
N THR A 378 0.54 0.83 -1.44
CA THR A 378 0.90 1.72 -0.32
C THR A 378 -0.35 2.24 0.37
N ASN A 379 -0.21 2.79 1.57
CA ASN A 379 -1.33 3.42 2.28
C ASN A 379 -1.79 4.71 1.58
N GLY A 380 -0.85 5.51 1.06
CA GLY A 380 -1.19 6.74 0.33
C GLY A 380 -2.06 6.51 -0.91
N ALA A 381 -2.04 5.29 -1.45
CA ALA A 381 -2.82 4.87 -2.62
C ALA A 381 -3.93 3.86 -2.28
N ALA A 382 -4.22 3.63 -1.00
CA ALA A 382 -5.12 2.56 -0.52
C ALA A 382 -6.56 2.66 -1.04
N GLY A 383 -7.01 3.82 -1.50
CA GLY A 383 -8.37 4.02 -2.00
C GLY A 383 -8.61 3.59 -3.44
N VAL A 384 -7.55 3.43 -4.26
CA VAL A 384 -7.70 3.16 -5.70
C VAL A 384 -8.31 1.79 -5.95
N ILE A 385 -7.69 0.74 -5.41
CA ILE A 385 -8.11 -0.65 -5.65
C ILE A 385 -9.50 -0.95 -5.07
N PRO A 386 -9.83 -0.58 -3.81
CA PRO A 386 -11.20 -0.77 -3.29
C PRO A 386 -12.27 -0.05 -4.11
N ALA A 387 -11.97 1.13 -4.63
CA ALA A 387 -12.91 1.88 -5.46
C ALA A 387 -13.19 1.18 -6.80
N VAL A 388 -12.16 0.61 -7.44
CA VAL A 388 -12.32 -0.15 -8.69
C VAL A 388 -12.97 -1.52 -8.44
N LEU A 389 -12.66 -2.19 -7.31
CA LEU A 389 -13.40 -3.38 -6.87
C LEU A 389 -14.88 -3.07 -6.62
N GLY A 390 -15.18 -1.94 -5.96
CA GLY A 390 -16.55 -1.45 -5.78
C GLY A 390 -17.28 -1.25 -7.11
N TYR A 391 -16.60 -0.71 -8.13
CA TYR A 391 -17.13 -0.63 -9.50
C TYR A 391 -17.39 -2.02 -10.09
N LEU A 392 -16.42 -2.94 -9.99
CA LEU A 392 -16.54 -4.30 -10.50
C LEU A 392 -17.77 -5.01 -9.95
N VAL A 393 -17.92 -5.05 -8.62
CA VAL A 393 -19.02 -5.81 -7.97
C VAL A 393 -20.38 -5.13 -8.08
N SER A 394 -20.42 -3.82 -8.35
CA SER A 394 -21.67 -3.04 -8.42
C SER A 394 -22.21 -2.85 -9.84
N TYR A 395 -21.32 -2.82 -10.84
CA TYR A 395 -21.68 -2.42 -12.20
C TYR A 395 -21.30 -3.42 -13.30
N CYS A 396 -20.48 -4.45 -12.98
CA CYS A 396 -20.03 -5.40 -14.00
C CYS A 396 -20.77 -6.73 -13.90
N PRO A 397 -21.47 -7.19 -14.95
CA PRO A 397 -22.20 -8.47 -14.96
C PRO A 397 -21.31 -9.69 -14.71
N GLU A 398 -20.03 -9.60 -15.07
CA GLU A 398 -19.00 -10.62 -14.86
C GLU A 398 -18.85 -10.95 -13.36
N ALA A 399 -19.04 -9.95 -12.50
CA ALA A 399 -19.08 -10.12 -11.04
C ALA A 399 -20.49 -10.31 -10.48
N GLY A 400 -21.46 -10.68 -11.31
CA GLY A 400 -22.83 -10.93 -10.88
C GLY A 400 -23.67 -9.68 -10.61
N ALA A 401 -23.21 -8.49 -11.01
CA ALA A 401 -24.01 -7.27 -10.91
C ALA A 401 -25.23 -7.32 -11.83
N THR A 402 -26.39 -6.85 -11.33
CA THR A 402 -27.61 -6.75 -12.13
C THR A 402 -27.66 -5.37 -12.77
N ILE A 403 -27.48 -5.30 -14.09
CA ILE A 403 -27.56 -4.05 -14.84
C ILE A 403 -28.97 -3.47 -14.72
N GLY A 404 -29.10 -2.19 -14.35
CA GLY A 404 -30.37 -1.48 -14.28
C GLY A 404 -31.00 -1.37 -12.89
N ALA A 405 -30.36 -1.87 -11.84
CA ALA A 405 -30.81 -1.60 -10.48
C ALA A 405 -30.67 -0.09 -10.17
N ALA A 406 -31.80 0.58 -10.01
CA ALA A 406 -31.87 1.98 -9.60
C ALA A 406 -31.45 2.22 -8.13
N SER A 407 -31.06 1.16 -7.43
CA SER A 407 -30.64 1.14 -6.03
C SER A 407 -29.17 1.55 -5.85
N ALA A 408 -28.82 1.99 -4.66
CA ALA A 408 -27.46 2.10 -4.19
C ALA A 408 -26.67 0.81 -4.49
N PRO A 409 -25.35 0.87 -4.76
CA PRO A 409 -24.57 -0.33 -4.99
C PRO A 409 -24.78 -1.34 -3.87
N ALA A 410 -24.92 -2.61 -4.24
CA ALA A 410 -25.22 -3.71 -3.34
C ALA A 410 -24.10 -4.03 -2.30
N LEU A 411 -23.07 -3.20 -2.21
CA LEU A 411 -21.99 -3.33 -1.23
C LEU A 411 -22.50 -3.32 0.22
N PHE A 412 -23.58 -2.56 0.51
CA PHE A 412 -24.00 -2.28 1.87
C PHE A 412 -25.30 -2.97 2.30
N ASP A 413 -26.13 -3.43 1.38
CA ASP A 413 -27.50 -3.91 1.68
C ASP A 413 -27.73 -5.41 1.34
N SER A 414 -26.70 -6.16 0.95
CA SER A 414 -26.86 -7.55 0.56
C SER A 414 -26.42 -8.50 1.69
N PRO A 415 -27.27 -9.47 2.10
CA PRO A 415 -26.83 -10.56 2.97
C PRO A 415 -25.73 -11.44 2.35
N GLU A 416 -25.41 -11.20 1.07
CA GLU A 416 -24.33 -11.83 0.31
C GLU A 416 -23.02 -11.02 0.34
N ALA A 417 -22.97 -9.88 1.07
CA ALA A 417 -21.87 -8.93 0.99
C ALA A 417 -20.52 -9.47 1.48
N PRO A 418 -20.37 -10.12 2.65
CA PRO A 418 -19.05 -10.61 3.03
C PRO A 418 -18.58 -11.74 2.11
N LEU A 419 -17.36 -11.65 1.58
CA LEU A 419 -16.70 -12.73 0.86
C LEU A 419 -16.00 -13.68 1.82
N ALA A 420 -15.46 -13.16 2.94
CA ALA A 420 -14.66 -13.92 3.87
C ALA A 420 -15.46 -14.80 4.83
N ARG A 421 -14.87 -15.95 5.12
CA ARG A 421 -15.21 -16.75 6.29
C ARG A 421 -14.42 -16.36 7.53
N VAL A 422 -13.47 -15.45 7.37
CA VAL A 422 -12.56 -15.01 8.43
C VAL A 422 -12.53 -13.50 8.53
N ARG A 423 -12.50 -13.01 9.76
CA ARG A 423 -12.33 -11.60 10.08
C ARG A 423 -11.07 -11.45 10.93
N PHE A 424 -10.25 -10.45 10.65
CA PHE A 424 -9.10 -10.13 11.49
C PHE A 424 -9.55 -9.20 12.62
N GLY A 425 -9.60 -9.73 13.84
CA GLY A 425 -9.93 -8.98 15.05
C GLY A 425 -8.74 -8.86 16.00
N SER A 426 -8.94 -8.17 17.12
CA SER A 426 -7.92 -7.95 18.17
C SER A 426 -7.31 -9.25 18.75
N LYS A 427 -8.00 -10.36 18.60
CA LYS A 427 -7.57 -11.68 19.07
C LYS A 427 -7.00 -12.59 17.97
N GLY A 428 -6.72 -12.04 16.79
CA GLY A 428 -6.28 -12.77 15.61
C GLY A 428 -7.40 -13.04 14.62
N VAL A 429 -7.29 -14.15 13.87
CA VAL A 429 -8.26 -14.53 12.85
C VAL A 429 -9.51 -15.13 13.51
N GLU A 430 -10.67 -14.54 13.31
CA GLU A 430 -11.96 -15.04 13.75
C GLU A 430 -12.71 -15.68 12.56
N VAL A 431 -13.05 -16.95 12.68
CA VAL A 431 -13.84 -17.66 11.64
C VAL A 431 -15.31 -17.29 11.83
N LEU A 432 -15.89 -16.62 10.83
CA LEU A 432 -17.33 -16.35 10.81
C LEU A 432 -18.07 -17.64 10.48
N SER A 433 -19.07 -17.97 11.30
CA SER A 433 -19.87 -19.20 11.17
C SER A 433 -20.54 -19.32 9.79
N ASP A 434 -20.58 -20.55 9.28
CA ASP A 434 -21.06 -21.00 7.98
C ASP A 434 -22.30 -20.28 7.43
N ALA A 435 -22.03 -19.36 6.49
CA ALA A 435 -23.04 -18.89 5.55
C ALA A 435 -23.00 -19.66 4.21
N SER A 436 -22.32 -20.83 4.20
CA SER A 436 -22.01 -21.59 2.98
C SER A 436 -23.22 -22.11 2.22
N ASP A 437 -24.37 -22.28 2.89
CA ASP A 437 -25.55 -22.90 2.29
C ASP A 437 -26.52 -21.93 1.59
N ILE A 438 -26.26 -20.60 1.66
CA ILE A 438 -27.19 -19.57 1.13
C ILE A 438 -26.59 -18.87 -0.12
N ARG A 439 -25.34 -19.14 -0.48
CA ARG A 439 -24.59 -18.40 -1.50
C ARG A 439 -24.74 -19.04 -2.88
N GLY A 440 -25.62 -18.44 -3.70
CA GLY A 440 -25.87 -18.89 -5.07
C GLY A 440 -24.75 -18.58 -6.08
N GLU A 441 -25.00 -18.89 -7.35
CA GLU A 441 -24.07 -18.69 -8.48
C GLU A 441 -23.56 -17.23 -8.62
N ALA A 442 -24.36 -16.25 -8.25
CA ALA A 442 -23.99 -14.82 -8.32
C ALA A 442 -22.83 -14.50 -7.35
N TRP A 443 -22.88 -15.04 -6.13
CA TRP A 443 -21.79 -14.90 -5.17
C TRP A 443 -20.52 -15.60 -5.65
N ALA A 444 -20.62 -16.82 -6.18
CA ALA A 444 -19.46 -17.55 -6.68
C ALA A 444 -18.77 -16.78 -7.83
N ARG A 445 -19.55 -16.18 -8.73
CA ARG A 445 -19.02 -15.32 -9.81
C ARG A 445 -18.34 -14.07 -9.23
N ARG A 446 -18.95 -13.40 -8.26
CA ARG A 446 -18.38 -12.23 -7.59
C ARG A 446 -17.05 -12.57 -6.94
N ARG A 447 -17.01 -13.64 -6.14
CA ARG A 447 -15.81 -14.10 -5.46
C ARG A 447 -14.69 -14.40 -6.47
N LYS A 448 -14.99 -15.15 -7.54
CA LYS A 448 -14.02 -15.45 -8.59
C LYS A 448 -13.49 -14.18 -9.25
N ALA A 449 -14.36 -13.25 -9.63
CA ALA A 449 -13.96 -11.99 -10.28
C ALA A 449 -13.07 -11.13 -9.37
N VAL A 450 -13.37 -11.06 -8.08
CA VAL A 450 -12.54 -10.36 -7.08
C VAL A 450 -11.19 -11.03 -6.90
N HIS A 451 -11.15 -12.37 -6.83
CA HIS A 451 -9.89 -13.12 -6.73
C HIS A 451 -9.02 -12.93 -7.98
N ASP A 452 -9.61 -13.08 -9.19
CA ASP A 452 -8.88 -12.85 -10.46
C ASP A 452 -8.32 -11.43 -10.51
N PHE A 453 -9.10 -10.43 -10.08
CA PHE A 453 -8.66 -9.04 -9.99
C PHE A 453 -7.43 -8.88 -9.09
N LEU A 454 -7.49 -9.36 -7.85
CA LEU A 454 -6.42 -9.18 -6.86
C LEU A 454 -5.14 -9.92 -7.28
N LEU A 455 -5.26 -11.11 -7.86
CA LEU A 455 -4.12 -11.88 -8.36
C LEU A 455 -3.43 -11.21 -9.55
N ALA A 456 -4.19 -10.70 -10.53
CA ALA A 456 -3.61 -9.96 -11.66
C ALA A 456 -2.98 -8.63 -11.21
N ALA A 457 -3.63 -7.92 -10.29
CA ALA A 457 -3.08 -6.72 -9.67
C ALA A 457 -1.74 -7.01 -8.95
N THR A 458 -1.62 -8.17 -8.28
CA THR A 458 -0.37 -8.62 -7.64
C THR A 458 0.77 -8.76 -8.64
N ALA A 459 0.53 -9.37 -9.80
CA ALA A 459 1.56 -9.52 -10.85
C ALA A 459 2.13 -8.15 -11.26
N VAL A 460 1.26 -7.18 -11.55
CA VAL A 460 1.67 -5.83 -11.95
C VAL A 460 2.41 -5.10 -10.81
N GLY A 461 1.88 -5.16 -9.59
CA GLY A 461 2.54 -4.57 -8.42
C GLY A 461 3.93 -5.17 -8.17
N SER A 462 4.09 -6.48 -8.35
CA SER A 462 5.37 -7.18 -8.27
C SER A 462 6.37 -6.65 -9.30
N LEU A 463 5.98 -6.52 -10.57
CA LEU A 463 6.84 -5.97 -11.63
C LEU A 463 7.31 -4.55 -11.31
N ILE A 464 6.39 -3.69 -10.87
CA ILE A 464 6.71 -2.29 -10.54
C ILE A 464 7.65 -2.21 -9.33
N LYS A 465 7.35 -2.95 -8.25
CA LYS A 465 8.18 -2.96 -7.04
C LYS A 465 9.59 -3.50 -7.30
N THR A 466 9.71 -4.51 -8.17
CA THR A 466 10.99 -5.18 -8.47
C THR A 466 11.89 -4.30 -9.35
N ASN A 467 11.32 -3.63 -10.36
CA ASN A 467 12.10 -2.93 -11.39
C ASN A 467 12.18 -1.41 -11.19
N ALA A 468 11.35 -0.86 -10.29
CA ALA A 468 11.37 0.55 -9.95
C ALA A 468 11.16 0.73 -8.43
N SER A 469 10.16 1.50 -8.02
CA SER A 469 9.77 1.64 -6.61
C SER A 469 8.29 1.96 -6.50
N ILE A 470 7.69 1.53 -5.38
CA ILE A 470 6.34 1.94 -4.98
C ILE A 470 6.36 3.01 -3.86
N ALA A 471 7.54 3.51 -3.46
CA ALA A 471 7.68 4.46 -2.37
C ALA A 471 7.62 5.91 -2.87
N GLY A 472 6.72 6.73 -2.32
CA GLY A 472 6.61 8.15 -2.63
C GLY A 472 7.88 8.95 -2.33
N ALA A 473 8.62 8.54 -1.30
CA ALA A 473 9.91 9.12 -0.92
C ALA A 473 11.03 8.87 -1.95
N GLU A 474 10.91 7.84 -2.77
CA GLU A 474 11.91 7.49 -3.81
C GLU A 474 11.53 8.05 -5.18
N VAL A 475 10.29 7.85 -5.60
CA VAL A 475 9.86 8.15 -6.97
C VAL A 475 8.63 9.06 -7.07
N GLY A 476 8.15 9.64 -5.98
CA GLY A 476 6.93 10.45 -5.98
C GLY A 476 5.64 9.62 -6.03
N CYS A 477 4.49 10.29 -6.17
CA CYS A 477 3.19 9.63 -6.26
C CYS A 477 2.99 8.81 -7.55
N GLN A 478 3.82 8.95 -8.57
CA GLN A 478 3.81 8.02 -9.71
C GLN A 478 4.05 6.57 -9.24
N GLY A 479 4.91 6.36 -8.22
CA GLY A 479 5.17 5.05 -7.62
C GLY A 479 4.05 4.55 -6.71
N GLU A 480 3.28 5.41 -6.08
CA GLU A 480 2.18 5.03 -5.20
C GLU A 480 0.85 4.93 -5.97
N VAL A 481 0.28 6.09 -6.29
CA VAL A 481 -1.03 6.21 -6.95
C VAL A 481 -0.97 5.70 -8.39
N GLY A 482 0.17 5.91 -9.09
CA GLY A 482 0.38 5.37 -10.43
C GLY A 482 0.43 3.85 -10.44
N SER A 483 1.16 3.24 -9.50
CA SER A 483 1.21 1.77 -9.35
C SER A 483 -0.16 1.20 -8.98
N ALA A 484 -0.88 1.81 -8.04
CA ALA A 484 -2.23 1.38 -7.68
C ALA A 484 -3.20 1.46 -8.87
N ALA A 485 -3.10 2.52 -9.69
CA ALA A 485 -3.91 2.66 -10.91
C ALA A 485 -3.59 1.56 -11.94
N ALA A 486 -2.31 1.25 -12.16
CA ALA A 486 -1.88 0.18 -13.06
C ALA A 486 -2.35 -1.20 -12.57
N MET A 487 -2.18 -1.49 -11.27
CA MET A 487 -2.67 -2.70 -10.62
C MET A 487 -4.19 -2.85 -10.75
N ALA A 488 -4.93 -1.77 -10.50
CA ALA A 488 -6.39 -1.77 -10.57
C ALA A 488 -6.90 -1.91 -12.02
N ALA A 489 -6.22 -1.30 -12.98
CA ALA A 489 -6.56 -1.42 -14.41
C ALA A 489 -6.35 -2.85 -14.91
N ALA A 490 -5.21 -3.47 -14.58
CA ALA A 490 -4.93 -4.86 -14.88
C ALA A 490 -5.94 -5.81 -14.22
N GLY A 491 -6.19 -5.62 -12.93
CA GLY A 491 -7.15 -6.43 -12.17
C GLY A 491 -8.55 -6.36 -12.78
N LEU A 492 -9.02 -5.16 -13.15
CA LEU A 492 -10.32 -4.99 -13.79
C LEU A 492 -10.37 -5.63 -15.17
N ALA A 493 -9.33 -5.43 -16.02
CA ALA A 493 -9.26 -6.05 -17.34
C ALA A 493 -9.28 -7.57 -17.25
N GLU A 494 -8.54 -8.16 -16.30
CA GLU A 494 -8.53 -9.58 -16.01
C GLU A 494 -9.91 -10.09 -15.61
N ALA A 495 -10.55 -9.45 -14.61
CA ALA A 495 -11.87 -9.84 -14.11
C ALA A 495 -12.97 -9.74 -15.18
N LEU A 496 -12.82 -8.85 -16.16
CA LEU A 496 -13.71 -8.69 -17.31
C LEU A 496 -13.36 -9.62 -18.49
N GLY A 497 -12.43 -10.57 -18.32
CA GLY A 497 -12.11 -11.59 -19.30
C GLY A 497 -11.11 -11.17 -20.37
N GLY A 498 -10.32 -10.13 -20.12
CA GLY A 498 -9.24 -9.70 -21.03
C GLY A 498 -8.18 -10.77 -21.24
N THR A 499 -7.54 -10.75 -22.41
CA THR A 499 -6.35 -11.58 -22.69
C THR A 499 -5.15 -11.06 -21.87
N PRO A 500 -4.11 -11.87 -21.62
CA PRO A 500 -2.91 -11.39 -20.95
C PRO A 500 -2.30 -10.12 -21.55
N GLU A 501 -2.33 -9.97 -22.88
CA GLU A 501 -1.86 -8.77 -23.58
C GLU A 501 -2.75 -7.55 -23.33
N GLN A 502 -4.08 -7.74 -23.24
CA GLN A 502 -5.01 -6.66 -22.91
C GLN A 502 -4.86 -6.24 -21.44
N VAL A 503 -4.61 -7.18 -20.54
CA VAL A 503 -4.38 -6.92 -19.12
C VAL A 503 -3.09 -6.13 -18.92
N GLU A 504 -2.01 -6.50 -19.61
CA GLU A 504 -0.74 -5.79 -19.59
C GLU A 504 -0.88 -4.37 -20.18
N ASN A 505 -1.57 -4.23 -21.30
CA ASN A 505 -1.85 -2.92 -21.92
C ASN A 505 -2.71 -2.02 -21.01
N ALA A 506 -3.67 -2.57 -20.27
CA ALA A 506 -4.44 -1.80 -19.29
C ALA A 506 -3.54 -1.21 -18.19
N ALA A 507 -2.59 -2.01 -17.68
CA ALA A 507 -1.60 -1.55 -16.70
C ALA A 507 -0.69 -0.48 -17.27
N GLU A 508 -0.20 -0.69 -18.48
CA GLU A 508 0.65 0.25 -19.22
C GLU A 508 -0.03 1.60 -19.36
N ILE A 509 -1.25 1.66 -19.95
CA ILE A 509 -2.03 2.90 -20.14
C ILE A 509 -2.21 3.64 -18.80
N ALA A 510 -2.59 2.94 -17.72
CA ALA A 510 -2.80 3.56 -16.43
C ALA A 510 -1.51 4.12 -15.83
N MET A 511 -0.38 3.45 -16.03
CA MET A 511 0.92 3.85 -15.49
C MET A 511 1.53 5.00 -16.27
N GLU A 512 1.56 4.95 -17.61
CA GLU A 512 2.13 6.02 -18.43
C GLU A 512 1.49 7.39 -18.14
N HIS A 513 0.16 7.40 -17.91
CA HIS A 513 -0.60 8.61 -17.54
C HIS A 513 -0.45 9.01 -16.06
N SER A 514 0.48 8.39 -15.33
CA SER A 514 0.87 8.76 -13.97
C SER A 514 2.31 9.27 -13.89
N LEU A 515 3.09 9.16 -14.98
CA LEU A 515 4.49 9.57 -15.01
C LEU A 515 4.66 11.04 -14.63
N GLY A 516 5.68 11.33 -13.83
CA GLY A 516 5.98 12.67 -13.34
C GLY A 516 5.14 13.16 -12.16
N LEU A 517 4.23 12.34 -11.61
CA LEU A 517 3.39 12.73 -10.49
C LEU A 517 4.23 12.86 -9.21
N THR A 518 4.32 14.08 -8.69
CA THR A 518 5.08 14.42 -7.47
C THR A 518 4.40 13.92 -6.21
N CYS A 519 5.15 13.76 -5.10
CA CYS A 519 4.63 13.53 -3.76
C CYS A 519 4.92 14.76 -2.89
N ASP A 520 3.97 15.67 -2.83
CA ASP A 520 4.08 17.01 -2.23
C ASP A 520 2.86 17.33 -1.34
N PRO A 521 2.52 16.47 -0.36
CA PRO A 521 1.34 16.67 0.47
C PRO A 521 1.49 17.89 1.39
N ILE A 522 0.40 18.65 1.56
CA ILE A 522 0.36 19.83 2.42
C ILE A 522 0.63 19.41 3.86
N ALA A 523 1.51 20.12 4.54
CA ALA A 523 2.00 19.82 5.90
C ALA A 523 2.54 18.38 6.09
N GLY A 524 2.84 17.65 5.02
CA GLY A 524 3.26 16.26 5.05
C GLY A 524 2.13 15.27 5.39
N LEU A 525 0.88 15.71 5.36
CA LEU A 525 -0.27 14.88 5.72
C LEU A 525 -0.85 14.18 4.48
N VAL A 526 -1.17 12.89 4.60
CA VAL A 526 -1.78 12.09 3.52
C VAL A 526 -3.27 12.47 3.35
N GLN A 527 -3.53 13.76 3.10
CA GLN A 527 -4.85 14.36 2.98
C GLN A 527 -4.99 15.11 1.65
N ILE A 528 -4.27 16.21 1.48
CA ILE A 528 -4.31 17.05 0.28
C ILE A 528 -2.94 17.03 -0.40
N PRO A 529 -2.84 16.60 -1.67
CA PRO A 529 -3.92 16.21 -2.61
C PRO A 529 -4.21 14.70 -2.63
N CYS A 530 -3.74 13.91 -1.68
CA CYS A 530 -3.72 12.44 -1.73
C CYS A 530 -5.13 11.84 -1.88
N ILE A 531 -6.11 12.39 -1.14
CA ILE A 531 -7.49 11.88 -1.15
C ILE A 531 -8.10 11.99 -2.56
N GLU A 532 -7.99 13.16 -3.20
CA GLU A 532 -8.50 13.38 -4.55
C GLU A 532 -7.71 12.62 -5.63
N ARG A 533 -6.38 12.48 -5.46
CA ARG A 533 -5.54 11.71 -6.39
C ARG A 533 -5.99 10.26 -6.50
N ASN A 534 -6.42 9.65 -5.40
CA ASN A 534 -6.94 8.28 -5.41
C ASN A 534 -8.26 8.17 -6.20
N ALA A 535 -9.18 9.11 -6.01
CA ALA A 535 -10.45 9.14 -6.74
C ALA A 535 -10.22 9.27 -8.26
N ILE A 536 -9.40 10.22 -8.68
CA ILE A 536 -9.03 10.40 -10.09
C ILE A 536 -8.32 9.17 -10.64
N ALA A 537 -7.43 8.55 -9.87
CA ALA A 537 -6.69 7.37 -10.30
C ALA A 537 -7.60 6.14 -10.46
N ALA A 538 -8.60 5.97 -9.60
CA ALA A 538 -9.58 4.89 -9.73
C ALA A 538 -10.40 5.02 -11.02
N VAL A 539 -10.90 6.22 -11.33
CA VAL A 539 -11.61 6.49 -12.60
C VAL A 539 -10.70 6.26 -13.80
N LYS A 540 -9.44 6.73 -13.72
CA LYS A 540 -8.43 6.49 -14.77
C LYS A 540 -8.20 5.00 -14.99
N ALA A 541 -8.07 4.20 -13.92
CA ALA A 541 -7.87 2.75 -14.00
C ALA A 541 -9.03 2.05 -14.73
N ILE A 542 -10.28 2.43 -14.43
CA ILE A 542 -11.47 1.90 -15.12
C ILE A 542 -11.43 2.26 -16.61
N ASN A 543 -11.08 3.50 -16.94
CA ASN A 543 -10.98 3.94 -18.34
C ASN A 543 -9.86 3.20 -19.08
N ALA A 544 -8.69 3.02 -18.47
CA ALA A 544 -7.56 2.29 -19.04
C ALA A 544 -7.92 0.82 -19.34
N ALA A 545 -8.56 0.13 -18.38
CA ALA A 545 -9.03 -1.24 -18.57
C ALA A 545 -10.01 -1.34 -19.76
N ARG A 546 -10.97 -0.41 -19.84
CA ARG A 546 -11.95 -0.39 -20.94
C ARG A 546 -11.29 -0.12 -22.30
N MET A 547 -10.34 0.81 -22.37
CA MET A 547 -9.59 1.09 -23.61
C MET A 547 -8.81 -0.13 -24.07
N ALA A 548 -8.09 -0.81 -23.18
CA ALA A 548 -7.34 -2.01 -23.51
C ALA A 548 -8.25 -3.15 -24.01
N LEU A 549 -9.40 -3.35 -23.37
CA LEU A 549 -10.36 -4.38 -23.76
C LEU A 549 -11.02 -4.15 -25.13
N TRP A 550 -11.03 -2.92 -25.64
CA TRP A 550 -11.52 -2.62 -26.99
C TRP A 550 -10.50 -2.93 -28.10
N SER A 551 -9.22 -3.09 -27.72
CA SER A 551 -8.13 -3.41 -28.63
C SER A 551 -7.93 -4.93 -28.76
N ASP A 552 -7.04 -5.35 -29.66
CA ASP A 552 -6.57 -6.73 -29.77
C ASP A 552 -5.37 -7.03 -28.84
N GLY A 553 -5.06 -6.12 -27.92
CA GLY A 553 -3.92 -6.20 -26.99
C GLY A 553 -2.59 -5.78 -27.59
N ARG A 554 -2.53 -5.42 -28.88
CA ARG A 554 -1.30 -4.93 -29.52
C ARG A 554 -1.11 -3.45 -29.24
N HIS A 555 0.06 -3.09 -28.71
CA HIS A 555 0.43 -1.71 -28.40
C HIS A 555 1.93 -1.50 -28.60
N THR A 556 2.34 -0.24 -28.71
CA THR A 556 3.73 0.13 -29.06
C THR A 556 4.63 0.23 -27.85
N VAL A 557 4.10 0.76 -26.74
CA VAL A 557 4.83 0.98 -25.50
C VAL A 557 4.54 -0.18 -24.56
N SER A 558 5.55 -0.94 -24.13
CA SER A 558 5.37 -2.03 -23.17
C SER A 558 5.30 -1.52 -21.74
N LEU A 559 4.66 -2.28 -20.86
CA LEU A 559 4.65 -1.98 -19.42
C LEU A 559 6.08 -1.91 -18.85
N ASP A 560 7.00 -2.77 -19.32
CA ASP A 560 8.41 -2.73 -18.90
C ASP A 560 9.07 -1.38 -19.26
N ALA A 561 8.78 -0.81 -20.44
CA ALA A 561 9.29 0.50 -20.83
C ALA A 561 8.75 1.62 -19.96
N VAL A 562 7.47 1.55 -19.59
CA VAL A 562 6.84 2.56 -18.71
C VAL A 562 7.39 2.46 -17.28
N ILE A 563 7.60 1.24 -16.75
CA ILE A 563 8.20 1.02 -15.43
C ILE A 563 9.63 1.60 -15.39
N GLU A 564 10.43 1.34 -16.42
CA GLU A 564 11.79 1.92 -16.52
C GLU A 564 11.74 3.44 -16.63
N THR A 565 10.81 4.00 -17.43
CA THR A 565 10.62 5.45 -17.53
C THR A 565 10.23 6.04 -16.16
N MET A 566 9.36 5.37 -15.40
CA MET A 566 9.02 5.80 -14.04
C MET A 566 10.25 5.82 -13.14
N ARG A 567 11.09 4.78 -13.19
CA ARG A 567 12.34 4.70 -12.42
C ARG A 567 13.28 5.87 -12.75
N GLN A 568 13.49 6.14 -14.04
CA GLN A 568 14.32 7.25 -14.51
C GLN A 568 13.74 8.61 -14.07
N THR A 569 12.47 8.87 -14.34
CA THR A 569 11.76 10.08 -13.93
C THR A 569 11.83 10.28 -12.41
N GLY A 570 11.70 9.18 -11.65
CA GLY A 570 11.87 9.19 -10.20
C GLY A 570 13.28 9.62 -9.80
N ASN A 571 14.32 9.12 -10.44
CA ASN A 571 15.70 9.52 -10.16
C ASN A 571 15.96 11.00 -10.48
N ASP A 572 15.40 11.51 -11.57
CA ASP A 572 15.54 12.91 -12.01
C ASP A 572 14.70 13.89 -11.17
N MET A 573 13.67 13.39 -10.48
CA MET A 573 12.82 14.20 -9.63
C MET A 573 13.60 14.75 -8.44
N LEU A 574 13.57 16.07 -8.25
CA LEU A 574 14.22 16.71 -7.11
C LEU A 574 13.60 16.24 -5.77
N SER A 575 14.43 16.09 -4.75
CA SER A 575 14.03 15.59 -3.41
C SER A 575 12.87 16.36 -2.80
N LYS A 576 12.75 17.67 -3.06
CA LYS A 576 11.64 18.51 -2.56
C LYS A 576 10.25 18.11 -3.10
N TYR A 577 10.18 17.21 -4.09
CA TYR A 577 8.95 16.66 -4.66
C TYR A 577 8.71 15.20 -4.27
N LYS A 578 9.50 14.67 -3.31
CA LYS A 578 9.48 13.28 -2.87
C LYS A 578 9.15 13.16 -1.38
N GLU A 579 7.89 13.35 -1.03
CA GLU A 579 7.37 13.16 0.35
C GLU A 579 8.08 14.02 1.42
N THR A 580 8.44 15.28 1.09
CA THR A 580 9.20 16.15 2.02
C THR A 580 8.47 17.42 2.46
N SER A 581 7.32 17.73 1.90
CA SER A 581 6.58 19.00 2.12
C SER A 581 7.41 20.28 1.86
N ALA A 582 8.56 20.14 1.18
CA ALA A 582 9.49 21.26 0.91
C ALA A 582 9.31 21.88 -0.48
N GLY A 583 8.31 21.45 -1.25
CA GLY A 583 8.05 21.91 -2.61
C GLY A 583 6.63 21.66 -3.09
N GLY A 584 6.33 22.03 -4.32
CA GLY A 584 5.04 21.77 -4.96
C GLY A 584 3.86 22.40 -4.22
N LEU A 585 2.77 21.65 -4.07
CA LEU A 585 1.55 22.13 -3.39
C LEU A 585 1.82 22.48 -1.92
N ALA A 586 2.70 21.75 -1.25
CA ALA A 586 3.00 21.96 0.17
C ALA A 586 3.49 23.38 0.50
N VAL A 587 4.14 24.06 -0.44
CA VAL A 587 4.68 25.42 -0.23
C VAL A 587 3.91 26.51 -0.98
N ASN A 588 3.02 26.14 -1.89
CA ASN A 588 2.27 27.11 -2.71
C ASN A 588 0.85 27.34 -2.19
N VAL A 589 0.38 26.53 -1.26
CA VAL A 589 -0.87 26.79 -0.55
C VAL A 589 -0.54 27.74 0.60
N VAL A 590 -0.97 28.98 0.47
CA VAL A 590 -0.85 29.97 1.53
C VAL A 590 -1.89 29.63 2.59
N GLU A 591 -1.45 29.32 3.81
CA GLU A 591 -2.34 29.27 4.97
C GLU A 591 -2.96 30.67 5.14
N CYS A 592 -4.27 30.77 4.93
CA CYS A 592 -5.02 32.00 5.18
C CYS A 592 -5.48 32.05 6.64
#